data_6cf327b9ec13ccc864da69dad443acae
#
_entry.id   6cf327b9ec13ccc864da69dad443acae
#
_cell.length_a   1.000
_cell.length_b   1.000
_cell.length_c   1.000
_cell.angle_alpha   90.00
_cell.angle_beta   90.00
_cell.angle_gamma   90.00
#
_symmetry.space_group_name_H-M   'P 1'
#
loop_
_entity.id
_entity.type
_entity.pdbx_description
1 polymer ?
#
loop_
_entity_poly.entity_id
_entity_poly.type
_entity_poly.pdbx_seq_one_letter_code
_entity_poly.pdbx_strand_id
1 'polypeptide(L)'
;YHPFQINRSYLHQRTAEILGLHYKPHWPHYQPESARNVRQTTLHDRWAVQGASFGEGMGWERPMWFACNGASTLNVYSHTRPNWFEHTARECQAARETAILLDQSSFGKHLIQGQDATPFLQRLCAGNIDVVLSKLVYTHMLNSRGGIEADITVNRLAENRYLIISSATVHPRDKAWI
;
A
#
# COMPACT_ATOMS: atom_id res chain seq x y z
N TYR A 1 14.34 -2.36 8.82
CA TYR A 1 13.55 -3.61 8.74
C TYR A 1 12.26 -3.46 9.55
N HIS A 2 11.13 -3.94 9.02
CA HIS A 2 9.87 -3.93 9.74
C HIS A 2 9.84 -5.10 10.76
N PRO A 3 9.24 -4.93 11.95
CA PRO A 3 9.22 -6.00 12.97
C PRO A 3 8.69 -7.36 12.50
N PHE A 4 7.73 -7.42 11.58
CA PHE A 4 7.24 -8.71 11.06
C PHE A 4 8.32 -9.48 10.27
N GLN A 5 9.31 -8.79 9.68
CA GLN A 5 10.39 -9.41 8.90
C GLN A 5 11.42 -10.14 9.77
N ILE A 6 11.39 -9.94 11.09
CA ILE A 6 12.21 -10.72 12.04
C ILE A 6 11.44 -11.91 12.64
N ASN A 7 10.18 -12.09 12.28
CA ASN A 7 9.39 -13.24 12.66
C ASN A 7 9.94 -14.50 11.98
N ARG A 8 10.53 -15.42 12.75
CA ARG A 8 11.17 -16.62 12.22
C ARG A 8 10.20 -17.54 11.48
N SER A 9 8.95 -17.66 11.96
CA SER A 9 7.93 -18.47 11.31
C SER A 9 7.56 -17.91 9.92
N TYR A 10 7.34 -16.58 9.85
CA TYR A 10 7.11 -15.90 8.58
C TYR A 10 8.27 -16.12 7.60
N LEU A 11 9.50 -15.84 8.04
CA LEU A 11 10.69 -15.98 7.21
C LEU A 11 10.85 -17.41 6.70
N HIS A 12 10.71 -18.42 7.58
CA HIS A 12 10.87 -19.81 7.21
C HIS A 12 9.85 -20.23 6.13
N GLN A 13 8.57 -19.97 6.37
CA GLN A 13 7.50 -20.35 5.44
C GLN A 13 7.64 -19.62 4.10
N ARG A 14 7.85 -18.31 4.13
CA ARG A 14 7.95 -17.50 2.92
C ARG A 14 9.20 -17.84 2.11
N THR A 15 10.34 -18.05 2.76
CA THR A 15 11.58 -18.44 2.09
C THR A 15 11.43 -19.82 1.44
N ALA A 16 10.82 -20.79 2.13
CA ALA A 16 10.58 -22.11 1.57
C ALA A 16 9.68 -22.05 0.32
N GLU A 17 8.62 -21.25 0.34
CA GLU A 17 7.74 -21.04 -0.82
C GLU A 17 8.49 -20.42 -1.99
N ILE A 18 9.22 -19.32 -1.75
CA ILE A 18 9.95 -18.59 -2.80
C ILE A 18 11.03 -19.47 -3.41
N LEU A 19 11.79 -20.21 -2.60
CA LEU A 19 12.80 -21.14 -3.10
C LEU A 19 12.18 -22.27 -3.93
N GLY A 20 11.04 -22.81 -3.50
CA GLY A 20 10.29 -23.83 -4.25
C GLY A 20 9.77 -23.35 -5.60
N LEU A 21 9.57 -22.03 -5.75
CA LEU A 21 9.08 -21.40 -6.97
C LEU A 21 10.20 -20.86 -7.86
N HIS A 22 11.47 -20.86 -7.40
CA HIS A 22 12.58 -20.12 -8.02
C HIS A 22 12.78 -20.43 -9.52
N TYR A 23 12.57 -21.69 -9.93
CA TYR A 23 12.72 -22.11 -11.32
C TYR A 23 11.40 -22.34 -12.05
N LYS A 24 10.26 -22.04 -11.42
CA LYS A 24 8.96 -22.16 -12.07
C LYS A 24 8.63 -20.91 -12.86
N PRO A 25 7.99 -21.01 -14.05
CA PRO A 25 7.32 -19.88 -14.66
C PRO A 25 6.24 -19.36 -13.70
N HIS A 26 6.33 -18.09 -13.35
CA HIS A 26 5.33 -17.47 -12.48
C HIS A 26 4.09 -17.06 -13.27
N TRP A 27 2.93 -17.30 -12.68
CA TRP A 27 1.71 -16.71 -13.18
C TRP A 27 1.78 -15.18 -13.05
N PRO A 28 1.26 -14.42 -14.01
CA PRO A 28 1.05 -12.99 -13.82
C PRO A 28 0.25 -12.74 -12.56
N HIS A 29 0.69 -11.77 -11.76
CA HIS A 29 0.03 -11.37 -10.50
C HIS A 29 -0.05 -12.47 -9.43
N TYR A 30 0.84 -13.47 -9.49
CA TYR A 30 0.92 -14.51 -8.47
C TYR A 30 0.98 -13.91 -7.06
N GLN A 31 0.19 -14.48 -6.16
CA GLN A 31 0.16 -14.10 -4.75
C GLN A 31 0.71 -15.23 -3.90
N PRO A 32 1.59 -14.92 -2.91
CA PRO A 32 2.10 -15.93 -1.99
C PRO A 32 0.96 -16.62 -1.23
N GLU A 33 1.09 -17.91 -1.01
CA GLU A 33 0.12 -18.73 -0.29
C GLU A 33 0.52 -18.94 1.17
N SER A 34 1.85 -18.96 1.45
CA SER A 34 2.38 -19.13 2.80
C SER A 34 2.41 -17.85 3.60
N ALA A 35 2.52 -17.96 4.91
CA ALA A 35 2.72 -16.85 5.86
C ALA A 35 1.74 -15.68 5.64
N ARG A 36 0.46 -16.02 5.44
CA ARG A 36 -0.64 -15.08 5.24
C ARG A 36 -1.14 -14.54 6.59
N ASN A 37 -1.92 -13.48 6.53
CA ASN A 37 -2.58 -12.84 7.68
C ASN A 37 -1.62 -12.27 8.76
N VAL A 38 -0.40 -11.91 8.35
CA VAL A 38 0.60 -11.36 9.28
C VAL A 38 0.27 -9.92 9.67
N ARG A 39 -0.27 -9.14 8.73
CA ARG A 39 -0.71 -7.76 8.94
C ARG A 39 -2.06 -7.55 8.26
N GLN A 40 -3.03 -7.12 9.03
CA GLN A 40 -4.39 -6.87 8.55
C GLN A 40 -4.76 -5.40 8.80
N THR A 41 -5.52 -4.79 7.90
CA THR A 41 -6.12 -3.49 8.13
C THR A 41 -7.32 -3.61 9.07
N THR A 42 -7.74 -2.52 9.68
CA THR A 42 -8.94 -2.51 10.54
C THR A 42 -10.23 -2.87 9.79
N LEU A 43 -10.21 -2.81 8.47
CA LEU A 43 -11.35 -3.13 7.62
C LEU A 43 -11.30 -4.55 7.03
N HIS A 44 -10.24 -5.32 7.32
CA HIS A 44 -9.99 -6.64 6.72
C HIS A 44 -11.23 -7.55 6.79
N ASP A 45 -11.80 -7.75 7.97
CA ASP A 45 -12.94 -8.66 8.14
C ASP A 45 -14.21 -8.18 7.41
N ARG A 46 -14.39 -6.85 7.32
CA ARG A 46 -15.50 -6.27 6.55
C ARG A 46 -15.36 -6.55 5.07
N TRP A 47 -14.13 -6.42 4.54
CA TRP A 47 -13.85 -6.75 3.14
C TRP A 47 -14.00 -8.25 2.88
N ALA A 48 -13.56 -9.10 3.81
CA ALA A 48 -13.73 -10.56 3.69
C ALA A 48 -15.20 -10.94 3.56
N VAL A 49 -16.08 -10.37 4.40
CA VAL A 49 -17.53 -10.61 4.32
C VAL A 49 -18.13 -10.12 2.99
N GLN A 50 -17.54 -9.07 2.38
CA GLN A 50 -17.98 -8.57 1.08
C GLN A 50 -17.39 -9.33 -0.12
N GLY A 51 -16.66 -10.41 0.14
CA GLY A 51 -16.09 -11.26 -0.91
C GLY A 51 -14.75 -10.79 -1.44
N ALA A 52 -13.95 -10.08 -0.64
CA ALA A 52 -12.62 -9.70 -1.04
C ALA A 52 -11.70 -10.91 -1.24
N SER A 53 -11.01 -10.94 -2.37
CA SER A 53 -9.83 -11.75 -2.57
C SER A 53 -8.61 -10.94 -2.15
N PHE A 54 -7.82 -11.47 -1.21
CA PHE A 54 -6.68 -10.75 -0.66
C PHE A 54 -5.36 -11.15 -1.32
N GLY A 55 -4.54 -10.13 -1.59
CA GLY A 55 -3.13 -10.28 -1.93
C GLY A 55 -2.24 -9.77 -0.81
N GLU A 56 -1.02 -10.27 -0.77
CA GLU A 56 -0.03 -9.91 0.26
C GLU A 56 1.00 -8.93 -0.30
N GLY A 57 1.26 -7.84 0.44
CA GLY A 57 2.35 -6.91 0.16
C GLY A 57 3.04 -6.48 1.45
N MET A 58 4.29 -6.90 1.65
CA MET A 58 5.08 -6.62 2.86
C MET A 58 4.35 -7.00 4.15
N GLY A 59 3.72 -8.17 4.14
CA GLY A 59 2.93 -8.72 5.23
C GLY A 59 1.49 -8.21 5.30
N TRP A 60 1.15 -7.14 4.61
CA TRP A 60 -0.21 -6.61 4.59
C TRP A 60 -1.13 -7.44 3.69
N GLU A 61 -2.27 -7.88 4.23
CA GLU A 61 -3.39 -8.38 3.46
C GLU A 61 -4.17 -7.20 2.88
N ARG A 62 -4.23 -7.14 1.56
CA ARG A 62 -4.90 -6.05 0.84
C ARG A 62 -5.94 -6.62 -0.11
N PRO A 63 -7.17 -6.09 -0.15
CA PRO A 63 -8.15 -6.53 -1.13
C PRO A 63 -7.63 -6.21 -2.54
N MET A 64 -7.59 -7.23 -3.39
CA MET A 64 -7.15 -7.12 -4.78
C MET A 64 -8.33 -7.00 -5.74
N TRP A 65 -9.40 -7.72 -5.45
CA TRP A 65 -10.66 -7.70 -6.19
C TRP A 65 -11.77 -8.28 -5.32
N PHE A 66 -13.02 -8.07 -5.71
CA PHE A 66 -14.18 -8.54 -4.96
C PHE A 66 -14.99 -9.51 -5.79
N ALA A 67 -15.21 -10.72 -5.27
CA ALA A 67 -16.09 -11.72 -5.85
C ALA A 67 -17.54 -11.29 -5.72
N CYS A 68 -18.27 -11.27 -6.84
CA CYS A 68 -19.69 -10.94 -6.86
C CYS A 68 -20.54 -12.21 -6.98
N ASN A 69 -21.77 -12.14 -6.51
CA ASN A 69 -22.79 -13.18 -6.72
C ASN A 69 -22.40 -14.58 -6.21
N GLY A 70 -21.67 -14.66 -5.08
CA GLY A 70 -21.25 -15.93 -4.49
C GLY A 70 -20.12 -16.64 -5.23
N ALA A 71 -19.41 -15.96 -6.13
CA ALA A 71 -18.21 -16.52 -6.77
C ALA A 71 -17.12 -16.79 -5.75
N SER A 72 -16.21 -17.72 -6.09
CA SER A 72 -15.06 -18.02 -5.25
C SER A 72 -14.08 -16.85 -5.22
N THR A 73 -13.55 -16.54 -4.03
CA THR A 73 -12.48 -15.55 -3.82
C THR A 73 -11.09 -16.08 -4.12
N LEU A 74 -10.95 -17.38 -4.45
CA LEU A 74 -9.67 -17.98 -4.80
C LEU A 74 -9.23 -17.53 -6.19
N ASN A 75 -7.96 -17.17 -6.32
CA ASN A 75 -7.38 -16.81 -7.61
C ASN A 75 -7.22 -18.04 -8.51
N VAL A 76 -7.80 -18.00 -9.69
CA VAL A 76 -7.55 -18.95 -10.77
C VAL A 76 -6.75 -18.25 -11.85
N TYR A 77 -5.47 -18.56 -11.90
CA TYR A 77 -4.52 -17.91 -12.79
C TYR A 77 -4.69 -18.37 -14.25
N SER A 78 -4.46 -17.47 -15.18
CA SER A 78 -4.51 -17.74 -16.61
C SER A 78 -3.57 -16.78 -17.35
N HIS A 79 -2.95 -17.23 -18.45
CA HIS A 79 -2.20 -16.35 -19.36
C HIS A 79 -3.11 -15.51 -20.26
N THR A 80 -4.41 -15.77 -20.26
CA THR A 80 -5.41 -14.97 -20.99
C THR A 80 -6.24 -14.16 -20.02
N ARG A 81 -7.44 -14.64 -19.66
CA ARG A 81 -8.33 -13.98 -18.69
C ARG A 81 -8.45 -14.80 -17.42
N PRO A 82 -7.86 -14.34 -16.30
CA PRO A 82 -8.05 -14.97 -15.00
C PRO A 82 -9.48 -14.80 -14.51
N ASN A 83 -9.88 -15.58 -13.49
CA ASN A 83 -11.27 -15.54 -12.98
C ASN A 83 -11.70 -14.19 -12.40
N TRP A 84 -10.76 -13.34 -12.01
CA TRP A 84 -11.06 -12.00 -11.49
C TRP A 84 -11.26 -10.94 -12.57
N PHE A 85 -11.00 -11.24 -13.85
CA PHE A 85 -11.04 -10.25 -14.93
C PHE A 85 -12.36 -9.49 -15.00
N GLU A 86 -13.48 -10.20 -15.02
CA GLU A 86 -14.81 -9.57 -15.11
C GLU A 86 -15.18 -8.79 -13.83
N HIS A 87 -14.72 -9.25 -12.67
CA HIS A 87 -14.93 -8.55 -11.41
C HIS A 87 -14.17 -7.22 -11.39
N THR A 88 -12.90 -7.24 -11.75
CA THR A 88 -12.06 -6.03 -11.85
C THR A 88 -12.55 -5.08 -12.94
N ALA A 89 -13.04 -5.61 -14.07
CA ALA A 89 -13.62 -4.77 -15.12
C ALA A 89 -14.82 -3.96 -14.62
N ARG A 90 -15.71 -4.57 -13.81
CA ARG A 90 -16.84 -3.87 -13.18
C ARG A 90 -16.40 -2.81 -12.19
N GLU A 91 -15.37 -3.08 -11.37
CA GLU A 91 -14.78 -2.11 -10.45
C GLU A 91 -14.18 -0.92 -11.21
N CYS A 92 -13.47 -1.17 -12.30
CA CYS A 92 -12.93 -0.13 -13.17
C CYS A 92 -14.03 0.71 -13.83
N GLN A 93 -15.12 0.08 -14.26
CA GLN A 93 -16.27 0.78 -14.80
C GLN A 93 -16.94 1.65 -13.73
N ALA A 94 -17.19 1.11 -12.53
CA ALA A 94 -17.75 1.86 -11.42
C ALA A 94 -16.89 3.08 -11.05
N ALA A 95 -15.56 2.95 -11.09
CA ALA A 95 -14.64 4.06 -10.83
C ALA A 95 -14.79 5.22 -11.81
N ARG A 96 -15.27 4.97 -13.04
CA ARG A 96 -15.48 6.00 -14.08
C ARG A 96 -16.87 6.56 -14.08
N GLU A 97 -17.86 5.76 -13.75
CA GLU A 97 -19.29 6.09 -13.95
C GLU A 97 -20.02 6.43 -12.66
N THR A 98 -19.50 5.98 -11.51
CA THR A 98 -20.18 6.14 -10.22
C THR A 98 -19.17 6.55 -9.12
N ALA A 99 -19.12 5.79 -8.03
CA ALA A 99 -18.20 6.02 -6.92
C ALA A 99 -17.56 4.71 -6.45
N ILE A 100 -16.34 4.80 -5.98
CA ILE A 100 -15.59 3.69 -5.39
C ILE A 100 -15.08 4.02 -4.00
N LEU A 101 -14.81 2.99 -3.21
CA LEU A 101 -14.14 3.08 -1.92
C LEU A 101 -12.84 2.28 -1.97
N LEU A 102 -11.72 2.95 -1.68
CA LEU A 102 -10.39 2.34 -1.64
C LEU A 102 -9.87 2.28 -0.21
N ASP A 103 -9.52 1.08 0.27
CA ASP A 103 -8.86 0.91 1.57
C ASP A 103 -7.36 1.25 1.45
N GLN A 104 -6.99 2.43 1.95
CA GLN A 104 -5.61 2.88 2.06
C GLN A 104 -5.07 2.83 3.49
N SER A 105 -5.69 2.04 4.37
CA SER A 105 -5.28 1.93 5.78
C SER A 105 -3.86 1.40 5.96
N SER A 106 -3.35 0.62 5.01
CA SER A 106 -1.98 0.08 5.04
C SER A 106 -0.89 1.11 4.77
N PHE A 107 -1.20 2.25 4.15
CA PHE A 107 -0.22 3.31 3.89
C PHE A 107 0.34 3.91 5.18
N GLY A 108 1.60 4.37 5.15
CA GLY A 108 2.19 5.14 6.24
C GLY A 108 1.51 6.50 6.39
N LYS A 109 1.21 6.91 7.63
CA LYS A 109 0.68 8.22 7.98
C LYS A 109 1.60 8.83 9.01
N HIS A 110 2.19 9.97 8.68
CA HIS A 110 3.08 10.70 9.58
C HIS A 110 2.51 12.11 9.80
N LEU A 111 2.29 12.45 11.05
CA LEU A 111 1.84 13.79 11.43
C LEU A 111 3.07 14.61 11.83
N ILE A 112 3.31 15.69 11.11
CA ILE A 112 4.37 16.67 11.39
C ILE A 112 3.70 17.94 11.90
N GLN A 113 4.08 18.40 13.09
CA GLN A 113 3.50 19.61 13.68
C GLN A 113 4.53 20.37 14.51
N GLY A 114 4.39 21.68 14.54
CA GLY A 114 5.24 22.59 15.28
C GLY A 114 5.58 23.83 14.46
N GLN A 115 6.14 24.85 15.11
CA GLN A 115 6.46 26.13 14.46
C GLN A 115 7.40 25.96 13.26
N ASP A 116 8.31 24.99 13.32
CA ASP A 116 9.29 24.72 12.27
C ASP A 116 8.82 23.67 11.26
N ALA A 117 7.56 23.20 11.31
CA ALA A 117 7.07 22.15 10.43
C ALA A 117 7.16 22.54 8.95
N THR A 118 6.79 23.79 8.60
CA THR A 118 6.86 24.28 7.22
C THR A 118 8.31 24.36 6.71
N PRO A 119 9.24 25.10 7.37
CA PRO A 119 10.62 25.16 6.89
C PRO A 119 11.32 23.81 6.90
N PHE A 120 11.02 22.93 7.85
CA PHE A 120 11.55 21.57 7.87
C PHE A 120 11.12 20.79 6.62
N LEU A 121 9.82 20.76 6.32
CA LEU A 121 9.32 20.04 5.15
C LEU A 121 9.72 20.68 3.83
N GLN A 122 9.85 22.00 3.74
CA GLN A 122 10.39 22.70 2.57
C GLN A 122 11.85 22.30 2.28
N ARG A 123 12.64 22.00 3.30
CA ARG A 123 14.01 21.50 3.14
C ARG A 123 14.05 20.04 2.69
N LEU A 124 13.10 19.23 3.16
CA LEU A 124 13.08 17.78 2.92
C LEU A 124 12.47 17.42 1.55
N CYS A 125 11.45 18.18 1.13
CA CYS A 125 10.65 17.92 -0.06
C CYS A 125 11.16 18.68 -1.28
N ALA A 126 11.11 18.05 -2.45
CA ALA A 126 11.47 18.68 -3.72
C ALA A 126 10.44 19.72 -4.18
N GLY A 127 9.17 19.50 -3.89
CA GLY A 127 8.07 20.39 -4.26
C GLY A 127 7.75 21.42 -3.17
N ASN A 128 7.12 22.53 -3.57
CA ASN A 128 6.64 23.51 -2.61
C ASN A 128 5.45 22.94 -1.81
N ILE A 129 5.63 22.80 -0.49
CA ILE A 129 4.59 22.33 0.44
C ILE A 129 3.96 23.48 1.24
N ASP A 130 4.51 24.68 1.14
CA ASP A 130 3.91 25.89 1.73
C ASP A 130 2.79 26.41 0.82
N VAL A 131 1.67 25.75 0.90
CA VAL A 131 0.47 25.95 0.08
C VAL A 131 -0.73 26.30 0.95
N VAL A 132 -1.84 26.68 0.35
CA VAL A 132 -3.09 26.95 1.08
C VAL A 132 -3.55 25.72 1.88
N LEU A 133 -4.28 25.94 2.95
CA LEU A 133 -4.82 24.88 3.80
C LEU A 133 -5.65 23.89 2.98
N SER A 134 -5.61 22.64 3.40
CA SER A 134 -6.29 21.49 2.78
C SER A 134 -5.79 21.12 1.38
N LYS A 135 -4.76 21.79 0.86
CA LYS A 135 -4.15 21.39 -0.42
C LYS A 135 -3.27 20.16 -0.24
N LEU A 136 -3.41 19.22 -1.16
CA LEU A 136 -2.54 18.05 -1.31
C LEU A 136 -1.41 18.37 -2.30
N VAL A 137 -0.18 18.00 -1.92
CA VAL A 137 1.00 18.10 -2.78
C VAL A 137 1.64 16.71 -2.88
N TYR A 138 1.68 16.16 -4.09
CA TYR A 138 2.52 15.00 -4.38
C TYR A 138 3.95 15.47 -4.62
N THR A 139 4.91 14.88 -3.91
CA THR A 139 6.31 15.29 -3.96
C THR A 139 7.24 14.15 -3.55
N HIS A 140 8.55 14.38 -3.69
CA HIS A 140 9.59 13.46 -3.26
C HIS A 140 10.37 14.03 -2.09
N MET A 141 10.75 13.18 -1.13
CA MET A 141 11.81 13.49 -0.17
C MET A 141 13.16 13.21 -0.82
N LEU A 142 14.10 14.13 -0.68
CA LEU A 142 15.42 14.05 -1.30
C LEU A 142 16.53 13.95 -0.25
N ASN A 143 17.60 13.25 -0.62
CA ASN A 143 18.86 13.29 0.12
C ASN A 143 19.74 14.48 -0.31
N SER A 144 20.87 14.67 0.38
CA SER A 144 21.81 15.78 0.13
C SER A 144 22.45 15.78 -1.26
N ARG A 145 22.33 14.68 -2.01
CA ARG A 145 22.85 14.53 -3.37
C ARG A 145 21.75 14.66 -4.44
N GLY A 146 20.52 15.00 -4.02
CA GLY A 146 19.36 15.10 -4.91
C GLY A 146 18.74 13.74 -5.28
N GLY A 147 19.16 12.64 -4.66
CA GLY A 147 18.56 11.33 -4.86
C GLY A 147 17.21 11.23 -4.15
N ILE A 148 16.26 10.53 -4.76
CA ILE A 148 14.93 10.29 -4.19
C ILE A 148 15.01 9.26 -3.07
N GLU A 149 14.57 9.64 -1.88
CA GLU A 149 14.46 8.76 -0.72
C GLU A 149 13.06 8.19 -0.55
N ALA A 150 12.03 8.98 -0.79
CA ALA A 150 10.65 8.53 -0.79
C ALA A 150 9.80 9.39 -1.73
N ASP A 151 8.72 8.79 -2.26
CA ASP A 151 7.62 9.53 -2.84
C ASP A 151 6.48 9.60 -1.83
N ILE A 152 5.89 10.78 -1.70
CA ILE A 152 4.92 11.07 -0.66
C ILE A 152 3.83 12.02 -1.13
N THR A 153 2.71 11.97 -0.42
CA THR A 153 1.70 13.01 -0.51
C THR A 153 1.68 13.80 0.80
N VAL A 154 1.80 15.11 0.71
CA VAL A 154 1.76 16.04 1.84
C VAL A 154 0.44 16.81 1.82
N ASN A 155 -0.31 16.76 2.91
CA ASN A 155 -1.53 17.55 3.11
C ASN A 155 -1.30 18.58 4.21
N ARG A 156 -1.49 19.86 3.91
CA ARG A 156 -1.46 20.94 4.91
C ARG A 156 -2.78 20.99 5.66
N LEU A 157 -2.81 20.50 6.89
CA LEU A 157 -4.03 20.46 7.73
C LEU A 157 -4.29 21.76 8.48
N ALA A 158 -3.22 22.47 8.86
CA ALA A 158 -3.25 23.76 9.55
C ALA A 158 -1.97 24.53 9.24
N GLU A 159 -1.82 25.73 9.76
CA GLU A 159 -0.65 26.60 9.54
C GLU A 159 0.67 25.85 9.75
N ASN A 160 0.80 25.16 10.88
CA ASN A 160 2.01 24.43 11.30
C ASN A 160 1.75 22.93 11.51
N ARG A 161 0.85 22.34 10.71
CA ARG A 161 0.48 20.94 10.84
C ARG A 161 0.22 20.27 9.49
N TYR A 162 0.96 19.20 9.24
CA TYR A 162 0.97 18.47 7.97
C TYR A 162 0.76 16.99 8.19
N LEU A 163 0.00 16.35 7.30
CA LEU A 163 -0.13 14.90 7.21
C LEU A 163 0.66 14.43 5.98
N ILE A 164 1.66 13.59 6.21
CA ILE A 164 2.38 12.91 5.15
C ILE A 164 1.79 11.50 4.99
N ILE A 165 1.51 11.13 3.75
CA ILE A 165 1.12 9.77 3.38
C ILE A 165 2.25 9.18 2.56
N SER A 166 2.78 8.03 3.00
CA SER A 166 3.85 7.31 2.35
C SER A 166 3.46 5.87 2.00
N SER A 167 4.29 5.18 1.22
CA SER A 167 4.02 3.82 0.78
C SER A 167 3.84 2.84 1.94
N ALA A 168 2.89 1.92 1.80
CA ALA A 168 2.64 0.84 2.76
C ALA A 168 3.85 -0.06 2.98
N THR A 169 4.71 -0.20 1.98
CA THR A 169 5.81 -1.17 1.97
C THR A 169 7.06 -0.66 2.70
N VAL A 170 7.32 0.64 2.66
CA VAL A 170 8.56 1.25 3.14
C VAL A 170 8.38 2.29 4.25
N HIS A 171 7.17 2.42 4.77
CA HIS A 171 6.86 3.45 5.78
C HIS A 171 7.80 3.48 7.01
N PRO A 172 8.37 2.36 7.53
CA PRO A 172 9.34 2.44 8.62
C PRO A 172 10.65 3.11 8.22
N ARG A 173 11.09 2.91 6.95
CA ARG A 173 12.24 3.61 6.38
C ARG A 173 11.94 5.10 6.21
N ASP A 174 10.78 5.43 5.69
CA ASP A 174 10.34 6.81 5.50
C ASP A 174 10.27 7.56 6.82
N LYS A 175 9.73 6.90 7.88
CA LYS A 175 9.73 7.44 9.24
C LYS A 175 11.14 7.68 9.78
N ALA A 176 12.09 6.81 9.46
CA ALA A 176 13.47 6.96 9.90
C ALA A 176 14.22 8.05 9.12
N TRP A 177 13.75 8.39 7.92
CA TRP A 177 14.28 9.47 7.10
C TRP A 177 13.78 10.85 7.56
N ILE A 178 12.51 10.95 7.99
CA ILE A 178 11.90 12.13 8.59
C ILE A 178 12.54 12.44 9.95
#